data_3c21effbe9f9b631f1770207c6c0c5ed
#
_entry.id   3c21effbe9f9b631f1770207c6c0c5ed
#
_cell.length_a   1.000
_cell.length_b   1.000
_cell.length_c   1.000
_cell.angle_alpha   90.00
_cell.angle_beta   90.00
_cell.angle_gamma   90.00
#
_symmetry.space_group_name_H-M   'P 1'
#
loop_
_entity.id
_entity.type
_entity.pdbx_description
1 polymer ?
#
loop_
_entity_poly.entity_id
_entity_poly.type
_entity_poly.pdbx_seq_one_letter_code
_entity_poly.pdbx_strand_id
1 'polypeptide(L)'
;IGMVFQNPDHQILMPNCRSELLININQNISQNEINKKIEYVLDQVGMAGFEKRPVHTLSGGQKQRLTIACALISNRNFILLDEPTALLDQTSQLKVLKTIKNLTSDHKKPLSALWITHRYEELTYADAVAELKNGFLSSWQEPSKFQYN
;
A
#
# COMPACT_ATOMS: atom_id res chain seq x y z
N ILE A 1 10.04 3.88 7.37
CA ILE A 1 8.66 3.39 7.37
C ILE A 1 7.90 4.16 6.31
N GLY A 2 7.19 3.47 5.42
CA GLY A 2 6.17 4.04 4.56
C GLY A 2 4.83 4.02 5.27
N MET A 3 3.94 4.98 4.99
CA MET A 3 2.60 5.04 5.59
C MET A 3 1.54 5.23 4.52
N VAL A 4 0.42 4.49 4.64
CA VAL A 4 -0.73 4.55 3.75
C VAL A 4 -1.97 4.78 4.59
N PHE A 5 -2.65 5.89 4.37
CA PHE A 5 -3.84 6.28 5.13
C PHE A 5 -5.12 5.65 4.55
N GLN A 6 -6.15 5.60 5.38
CA GLN A 6 -7.49 5.14 5.02
C GLN A 6 -8.07 5.92 3.81
N ASN A 7 -7.94 7.24 3.82
CA ASN A 7 -8.40 8.09 2.72
C ASN A 7 -7.20 8.57 1.90
N PRO A 8 -7.01 8.10 0.66
CA PRO A 8 -5.91 8.52 -0.21
C PRO A 8 -5.95 10.01 -0.57
N ASP A 9 -7.13 10.65 -0.57
CA ASP A 9 -7.26 12.08 -0.88
C ASP A 9 -6.62 12.99 0.19
N HIS A 10 -6.38 12.46 1.39
CA HIS A 10 -5.64 13.19 2.44
C HIS A 10 -4.12 13.08 2.27
N GLN A 11 -3.65 12.18 1.42
CA GLN A 11 -2.23 11.89 1.24
C GLN A 11 -1.69 12.38 -0.11
N ILE A 12 -2.50 12.33 -1.17
CA ILE A 12 -2.09 12.70 -2.52
C ILE A 12 -2.16 14.23 -2.66
N LEU A 13 -1.04 14.83 -3.06
CA LEU A 13 -0.89 16.29 -3.14
C LEU A 13 -0.70 16.81 -4.57
N MET A 14 -0.19 15.96 -5.49
CA MET A 14 0.21 16.38 -6.83
C MET A 14 -0.86 16.11 -7.89
N PRO A 15 -0.85 16.86 -9.01
CA PRO A 15 -1.91 16.78 -10.01
C PRO A 15 -1.89 15.48 -10.85
N ASN A 16 -0.77 14.77 -10.94
CA ASN A 16 -0.63 13.54 -11.72
C ASN A 16 0.24 12.50 -11.00
N CYS A 17 0.13 11.22 -11.43
CA CYS A 17 0.81 10.11 -10.78
C CYS A 17 2.35 10.28 -10.75
N ARG A 18 2.95 10.77 -11.82
CA ARG A 18 4.40 10.97 -11.88
C ARG A 18 4.88 11.98 -10.86
N SER A 19 4.25 13.15 -10.79
CA SER A 19 4.65 14.20 -9.83
C SER A 19 4.44 13.76 -8.39
N GLU A 20 3.39 12.97 -8.10
CA GLU A 20 3.16 12.39 -6.78
C GLU A 20 4.28 11.40 -6.38
N LEU A 21 4.76 10.59 -7.30
CA LEU A 21 5.88 9.68 -7.06
C LEU A 21 7.21 10.42 -6.91
N LEU A 22 7.44 11.49 -7.69
CA LEU A 22 8.68 12.28 -7.67
C LEU A 22 8.98 12.90 -6.32
N ILE A 23 7.99 13.39 -5.59
CA ILE A 23 8.20 13.98 -4.26
C ILE A 23 8.71 12.98 -3.21
N ASN A 24 8.56 11.68 -3.48
CA ASN A 24 8.98 10.58 -2.61
C ASN A 24 10.35 9.98 -3.02
N ILE A 25 10.98 10.48 -4.08
CA ILE A 25 12.29 10.01 -4.57
C ILE A 25 13.41 10.88 -4.02
N ASN A 26 14.50 10.25 -3.59
CA ASN A 26 15.74 10.97 -3.32
C ASN A 26 16.28 11.58 -4.64
N GLN A 27 16.50 12.88 -4.67
CA GLN A 27 16.87 13.66 -5.86
C GLN A 27 18.31 13.43 -6.37
N ASN A 28 19.13 12.66 -5.64
CA ASN A 28 20.55 12.43 -5.96
C ASN A 28 20.76 11.27 -6.95
N ILE A 29 19.81 11.02 -7.86
CA ILE A 29 19.91 9.97 -8.89
C ILE A 29 19.58 10.55 -10.28
N SER A 30 20.08 9.88 -11.33
CA SER A 30 19.86 10.32 -12.70
C SER A 30 18.39 10.27 -13.13
N GLN A 31 18.00 11.11 -14.11
CA GLN A 31 16.65 11.12 -14.66
C GLN A 31 16.23 9.76 -15.23
N ASN A 32 17.18 9.00 -15.78
CA ASN A 32 16.91 7.66 -16.30
C ASN A 32 16.58 6.67 -15.17
N GLU A 33 17.30 6.75 -14.04
CA GLU A 33 17.00 5.94 -12.86
C GLU A 33 15.65 6.30 -12.24
N ILE A 34 15.31 7.60 -12.19
CA ILE A 34 13.98 8.06 -11.76
C ILE A 34 12.88 7.44 -12.63
N ASN A 35 13.02 7.48 -13.95
CA ASN A 35 12.03 6.93 -14.88
C ASN A 35 11.84 5.42 -14.66
N LYS A 36 12.93 4.66 -14.55
CA LYS A 36 12.88 3.23 -14.28
C LYS A 36 12.22 2.89 -12.94
N LYS A 37 12.50 3.68 -11.88
CA LYS A 37 11.85 3.48 -10.57
C LYS A 37 10.35 3.74 -10.63
N ILE A 38 9.92 4.81 -11.28
CA ILE A 38 8.50 5.15 -11.43
C ILE A 38 7.77 4.06 -12.20
N GLU A 39 8.30 3.64 -13.34
CA GLU A 39 7.75 2.56 -14.17
C GLU A 39 7.63 1.27 -13.35
N TYR A 40 8.70 0.89 -12.66
CA TYR A 40 8.73 -0.29 -11.80
C TYR A 40 7.66 -0.27 -10.71
N VAL A 41 7.54 0.81 -9.91
CA VAL A 41 6.57 0.81 -8.80
C VAL A 41 5.13 0.89 -9.29
N LEU A 42 4.86 1.58 -10.39
CA LEU A 42 3.53 1.60 -11.00
C LEU A 42 3.13 0.22 -11.52
N ASP A 43 4.06 -0.52 -12.13
CA ASP A 43 3.82 -1.91 -12.53
C ASP A 43 3.49 -2.79 -11.33
N GLN A 44 4.27 -2.71 -10.24
CA GLN A 44 4.06 -3.48 -9.01
C GLN A 44 2.66 -3.30 -8.40
N VAL A 45 2.06 -2.13 -8.54
CA VAL A 45 0.70 -1.85 -8.04
C VAL A 45 -0.38 -2.01 -9.12
N GLY A 46 -0.03 -2.57 -10.29
CA GLY A 46 -0.95 -2.77 -11.41
C GLY A 46 -1.47 -1.46 -12.02
N MET A 47 -0.58 -0.47 -12.14
CA MET A 47 -0.84 0.85 -12.74
C MET A 47 0.18 1.20 -13.82
N ALA A 48 0.71 0.21 -14.56
CA ALA A 48 1.61 0.43 -15.68
C ALA A 48 0.98 1.39 -16.71
N GLY A 49 1.76 2.37 -17.19
CA GLY A 49 1.30 3.38 -18.15
C GLY A 49 0.50 4.55 -17.55
N PHE A 50 0.39 4.64 -16.21
CA PHE A 50 -0.37 5.72 -15.54
C PHE A 50 0.47 6.95 -15.19
N GLU A 51 1.73 7.02 -15.57
CA GLU A 51 2.68 8.10 -15.17
C GLU A 51 2.10 9.50 -15.37
N LYS A 52 1.53 9.75 -16.56
CA LYS A 52 1.00 11.05 -16.95
C LYS A 52 -0.46 11.25 -16.57
N ARG A 53 -1.11 10.24 -15.97
CA ARG A 53 -2.54 10.29 -15.69
C ARG A 53 -2.84 11.29 -14.57
N PRO A 54 -3.82 12.21 -14.77
CA PRO A 54 -4.25 13.14 -13.73
C PRO A 54 -4.88 12.40 -12.55
N VAL A 55 -4.52 12.75 -11.32
CA VAL A 55 -5.02 12.08 -10.11
C VAL A 55 -6.55 12.16 -9.97
N HIS A 56 -7.15 13.28 -10.36
CA HIS A 56 -8.62 13.45 -10.28
C HIS A 56 -9.41 12.49 -11.19
N THR A 57 -8.75 11.85 -12.17
CA THR A 57 -9.37 10.84 -13.06
C THR A 57 -9.25 9.42 -12.52
N LEU A 58 -8.59 9.20 -11.39
CA LEU A 58 -8.40 7.89 -10.78
C LEU A 58 -9.61 7.49 -9.95
N SER A 59 -9.96 6.20 -10.00
CA SER A 59 -10.90 5.62 -9.02
C SER A 59 -10.29 5.59 -7.62
N GLY A 60 -11.12 5.45 -6.58
CA GLY A 60 -10.65 5.32 -5.19
C GLY A 60 -9.59 4.21 -5.02
N GLY A 61 -9.83 3.03 -5.60
CA GLY A 61 -8.87 1.93 -5.57
C GLY A 61 -7.57 2.20 -6.36
N GLN A 62 -7.62 3.01 -7.43
CA GLN A 62 -6.43 3.45 -8.14
C GLN A 62 -5.65 4.48 -7.32
N LYS A 63 -6.32 5.42 -6.66
CA LYS A 63 -5.69 6.37 -5.74
C LYS A 63 -5.00 5.63 -4.59
N GLN A 64 -5.67 4.64 -3.99
CA GLN A 64 -5.08 3.84 -2.91
C GLN A 64 -3.83 3.08 -3.38
N ARG A 65 -3.85 2.49 -4.58
CA ARG A 65 -2.66 1.84 -5.14
C ARG A 65 -1.54 2.83 -5.47
N LEU A 66 -1.87 4.07 -5.85
CA LEU A 66 -0.88 5.13 -6.01
C LEU A 66 -0.19 5.48 -4.69
N THR A 67 -0.93 5.60 -3.57
CA THR A 67 -0.31 5.84 -2.25
C THR A 67 0.60 4.70 -1.81
N ILE A 68 0.25 3.45 -2.15
CA ILE A 68 1.14 2.30 -1.93
C ILE A 68 2.41 2.43 -2.79
N ALA A 69 2.29 2.81 -4.07
CA ALA A 69 3.45 3.06 -4.93
C ALA A 69 4.36 4.16 -4.37
N CYS A 70 3.80 5.23 -3.79
CA CYS A 70 4.55 6.29 -3.11
C CYS A 70 5.33 5.76 -1.89
N ALA A 71 4.74 4.86 -1.12
CA ALA A 71 5.45 4.22 -0.01
C ALA A 71 6.61 3.32 -0.49
N LEU A 72 6.41 2.59 -1.60
CA LEU A 72 7.42 1.70 -2.18
C LEU A 72 8.60 2.44 -2.81
N ILE A 73 8.34 3.55 -3.55
CA ILE A 73 9.37 4.25 -4.31
C ILE A 73 10.45 4.87 -3.42
N SER A 74 10.10 5.14 -2.15
CA SER A 74 11.04 5.65 -1.14
C SER A 74 11.99 4.59 -0.57
N ASN A 75 12.03 3.37 -1.14
CA ASN A 75 12.89 2.25 -0.72
C ASN A 75 12.75 1.89 0.76
N ARG A 76 11.52 1.87 1.27
CA ARG A 76 11.24 1.46 2.64
C ARG A 76 10.99 -0.04 2.70
N ASN A 77 11.57 -0.71 3.69
CA ASN A 77 11.39 -2.14 3.92
C ASN A 77 10.20 -2.45 4.83
N PHE A 78 9.50 -1.42 5.31
CA PHE A 78 8.33 -1.54 6.17
C PHE A 78 7.28 -0.52 5.80
N ILE A 79 6.02 -0.98 5.65
CA ILE A 79 4.86 -0.12 5.43
C ILE A 79 3.82 -0.33 6.51
N LEU A 80 3.22 0.77 6.95
CA LEU A 80 2.05 0.81 7.82
C LEU A 80 0.83 1.17 6.97
N LEU A 81 -0.20 0.34 7.03
CA LEU A 81 -1.45 0.54 6.29
C LEU A 81 -2.59 0.69 7.30
N ASP A 82 -3.18 1.88 7.33
CA ASP A 82 -4.29 2.21 8.22
C ASP A 82 -5.61 2.10 7.45
N GLU A 83 -6.35 1.01 7.66
CA GLU A 83 -7.61 0.67 6.99
C GLU A 83 -7.63 0.95 5.46
N PRO A 84 -6.64 0.50 4.70
CA PRO A 84 -6.44 0.95 3.32
C PRO A 84 -7.53 0.52 2.34
N THR A 85 -8.49 -0.29 2.77
CA THR A 85 -9.59 -0.81 1.95
C THR A 85 -10.96 -0.28 2.37
N ALA A 86 -11.06 0.47 3.48
CA ALA A 86 -12.34 0.84 4.09
C ALA A 86 -13.28 1.62 3.16
N LEU A 87 -12.72 2.46 2.28
CA LEU A 87 -13.49 3.31 1.35
C LEU A 87 -13.60 2.75 -0.07
N LEU A 88 -13.29 1.46 -0.25
CA LEU A 88 -13.22 0.83 -1.58
C LEU A 88 -14.37 -0.15 -1.81
N ASP A 89 -14.79 -0.27 -3.06
CA ASP A 89 -15.64 -1.37 -3.50
C ASP A 89 -14.92 -2.72 -3.39
N GLN A 90 -15.68 -3.81 -3.31
CA GLN A 90 -15.15 -5.16 -3.09
C GLN A 90 -14.06 -5.58 -4.11
N THR A 91 -14.25 -5.21 -5.39
CA THR A 91 -13.27 -5.54 -6.44
C THR A 91 -11.95 -4.80 -6.22
N SER A 92 -12.02 -3.52 -5.84
CA SER A 92 -10.85 -2.69 -5.52
C SER A 92 -10.15 -3.15 -4.24
N GLN A 93 -10.92 -3.56 -3.22
CA GLN A 93 -10.38 -4.15 -1.98
C GLN A 93 -9.52 -5.38 -2.28
N LEU A 94 -10.07 -6.34 -3.03
CA LEU A 94 -9.34 -7.56 -3.41
C LEU A 94 -8.05 -7.26 -4.20
N LYS A 95 -8.07 -6.23 -5.06
CA LYS A 95 -6.86 -5.81 -5.80
C LYS A 95 -5.79 -5.26 -4.86
N VAL A 96 -6.16 -4.43 -3.87
CA VAL A 96 -5.22 -3.89 -2.88
C VAL A 96 -4.64 -5.02 -2.02
N LEU A 97 -5.49 -5.91 -1.49
CA LEU A 97 -5.07 -7.06 -0.68
C LEU A 97 -4.06 -7.94 -1.43
N LYS A 98 -4.37 -8.32 -2.67
CA LYS A 98 -3.47 -9.13 -3.52
C LYS A 98 -2.16 -8.39 -3.81
N THR A 99 -2.22 -7.08 -4.07
CA THR A 99 -1.02 -6.27 -4.31
C THR A 99 -0.09 -6.32 -3.10
N ILE A 100 -0.60 -6.06 -1.88
CA ILE A 100 0.21 -6.12 -0.66
C ILE A 100 0.75 -7.53 -0.41
N LYS A 101 -0.08 -8.58 -0.56
CA LYS A 101 0.39 -9.97 -0.38
C LYS A 101 1.52 -10.33 -1.35
N ASN A 102 1.40 -9.94 -2.61
CA ASN A 102 2.46 -10.18 -3.61
C ASN A 102 3.76 -9.45 -3.23
N LEU A 103 3.66 -8.18 -2.81
CA LEU A 103 4.81 -7.38 -2.41
C LEU A 103 5.53 -7.93 -1.17
N THR A 104 4.78 -8.43 -0.19
CA THR A 104 5.36 -9.01 1.04
C THR A 104 5.89 -10.43 0.83
N SER A 105 5.44 -11.12 -0.20
CA SER A 105 5.91 -12.47 -0.55
C SER A 105 7.14 -12.47 -1.47
N ASP A 106 7.62 -11.31 -1.92
CA ASP A 106 8.83 -11.23 -2.76
C ASP A 106 10.10 -11.32 -1.93
N HIS A 107 10.70 -12.52 -1.90
CA HIS A 107 11.94 -12.77 -1.16
C HIS A 107 13.18 -12.00 -1.69
N LYS A 108 13.13 -11.46 -2.92
CA LYS A 108 14.23 -10.66 -3.49
C LYS A 108 14.25 -9.23 -2.96
N LYS A 109 13.09 -8.73 -2.55
CA LYS A 109 12.92 -7.39 -1.98
C LYS A 109 12.01 -7.48 -0.75
N PRO A 110 12.55 -7.93 0.40
CA PRO A 110 11.75 -8.18 1.59
C PRO A 110 11.06 -6.88 2.04
N LEU A 111 9.73 -6.91 2.01
CA LEU A 111 8.86 -5.86 2.51
C LEU A 111 8.01 -6.44 3.63
N SER A 112 8.01 -5.79 4.77
CA SER A 112 7.07 -6.09 5.86
C SER A 112 5.93 -5.09 5.84
N ALA A 113 4.72 -5.57 6.09
CA ALA A 113 3.52 -4.74 6.18
C ALA A 113 2.83 -4.94 7.52
N LEU A 114 2.55 -3.84 8.22
CA LEU A 114 1.61 -3.83 9.34
C LEU A 114 0.29 -3.25 8.83
N TRP A 115 -0.75 -4.06 8.86
CA TRP A 115 -2.07 -3.72 8.38
C TRP A 115 -3.04 -3.59 9.54
N ILE A 116 -3.63 -2.41 9.71
CA ILE A 116 -4.68 -2.16 10.68
C ILE A 116 -6.02 -2.27 9.95
N THR A 117 -6.92 -3.08 10.46
CA THR A 117 -8.27 -3.26 9.90
C THR A 117 -9.26 -3.71 10.96
N HIS A 118 -10.53 -3.39 10.76
CA HIS A 118 -11.68 -3.96 11.50
C HIS A 118 -12.44 -5.01 10.66
N ARG A 119 -11.91 -5.35 9.47
CA ARG A 119 -12.52 -6.27 8.51
C ARG A 119 -11.90 -7.66 8.63
N TYR A 120 -12.64 -8.59 9.19
CA TYR A 120 -12.14 -9.94 9.50
C TYR A 120 -11.78 -10.77 8.26
N GLU A 121 -12.47 -10.55 7.14
CA GLU A 121 -12.18 -11.22 5.87
C GLU A 121 -10.78 -10.90 5.33
N GLU A 122 -10.19 -9.79 5.75
CA GLU A 122 -8.84 -9.39 5.35
C GLU A 122 -7.75 -10.15 6.10
N LEU A 123 -8.04 -10.66 7.30
CA LEU A 123 -7.08 -11.36 8.14
C LEU A 123 -6.51 -12.62 7.47
N THR A 124 -7.26 -13.23 6.55
CA THR A 124 -6.82 -14.41 5.78
C THR A 124 -5.61 -14.13 4.87
N TYR A 125 -5.30 -12.86 4.59
CA TYR A 125 -4.14 -12.45 3.81
C TYR A 125 -2.89 -12.21 4.68
N ALA A 126 -3.03 -12.14 6.01
CA ALA A 126 -1.95 -11.91 6.94
C ALA A 126 -1.16 -13.20 7.24
N ASP A 127 0.09 -13.05 7.66
CA ASP A 127 0.91 -14.16 8.16
C ASP A 127 0.71 -14.34 9.67
N ALA A 128 0.38 -13.24 10.39
CA ALA A 128 0.01 -13.25 11.81
C ALA A 128 -0.96 -12.10 12.11
N VAL A 129 -1.78 -12.26 13.15
CA VAL A 129 -2.76 -11.28 13.62
C VAL A 129 -2.63 -11.07 15.12
N ALA A 130 -2.95 -9.84 15.56
CA ALA A 130 -3.09 -9.49 16.97
C ALA A 130 -4.27 -8.52 17.14
N GLU A 131 -4.97 -8.61 18.25
CA GLU A 131 -6.09 -7.72 18.59
C GLU A 131 -5.60 -6.56 19.47
N LEU A 132 -6.00 -5.34 19.13
CA LEU A 132 -5.84 -4.18 19.97
C LEU A 132 -7.18 -3.89 20.66
N LYS A 133 -7.24 -4.10 21.99
CA LYS A 133 -8.45 -3.90 22.79
C LYS A 133 -8.13 -3.12 24.07
N ASN A 134 -8.84 -2.03 24.31
CA ASN A 134 -8.66 -1.17 25.48
C ASN A 134 -7.21 -0.68 25.70
N GLY A 135 -6.49 -0.41 24.61
CA GLY A 135 -5.09 0.04 24.67
C GLY A 135 -4.05 -1.09 24.85
N PHE A 136 -4.48 -2.35 24.91
CA PHE A 136 -3.60 -3.51 25.04
C PHE A 136 -3.58 -4.32 23.74
N LEU A 137 -2.36 -4.71 23.32
CA LEU A 137 -2.14 -5.59 22.17
C LEU A 137 -2.06 -7.04 22.66
N SER A 138 -2.86 -7.93 22.02
CA SER A 138 -2.77 -9.37 22.29
C SER A 138 -1.45 -9.96 21.78
N SER A 139 -1.15 -11.21 22.15
CA SER A 139 -0.08 -11.97 21.48
C SER A 139 -0.41 -12.21 20.01
N TRP A 140 0.63 -12.21 19.17
CA TRP A 140 0.52 -12.56 17.76
C TRP A 140 0.16 -14.04 17.59
N GLN A 141 -0.77 -14.33 16.70
CA GLN A 141 -1.21 -15.68 16.40
C GLN A 141 -1.50 -15.87 14.91
N GLU A 142 -1.54 -17.11 14.44
CA GLU A 142 -1.95 -17.44 13.09
C GLU A 142 -3.40 -17.00 12.84
N PRO A 143 -3.75 -16.49 11.65
CA PRO A 143 -5.12 -16.07 11.32
C PRO A 143 -6.17 -17.16 11.55
N SER A 144 -5.82 -18.43 11.29
CA SER A 144 -6.68 -19.62 11.50
C SER A 144 -7.04 -19.89 12.96
N LYS A 145 -6.24 -19.39 13.91
CA LYS A 145 -6.43 -19.55 15.36
C LYS A 145 -7.11 -18.33 15.99
N PHE A 146 -7.29 -17.26 15.22
CA PHE A 146 -7.89 -16.04 15.72
C PHE A 146 -9.40 -16.24 15.94
N GLN A 147 -9.84 -16.13 17.19
CA GLN A 147 -11.25 -16.23 17.57
C GLN A 147 -11.81 -14.83 17.81
N TYR A 148 -12.94 -14.57 17.18
CA TYR A 148 -13.70 -13.31 17.37
C TYR A 148 -14.46 -13.40 18.70
N ASN A 149 -14.17 -12.51 19.62
CA ASN A 149 -14.93 -12.33 20.85
C ASN A 149 -15.80 -11.09 20.78
#